data_04e6d025f3eb6e8529204d9dc161d34c
#
_entry.id   04e6d025f3eb6e8529204d9dc161d34c
#
_cell.length_a   1.000
_cell.length_b   1.000
_cell.length_c   1.000
_cell.angle_alpha   90.00
_cell.angle_beta   90.00
_cell.angle_gamma   90.00
#
_symmetry.space_group_name_H-M   'P 1'
#
loop_
_entity.id
_entity.type
_entity.pdbx_description
1 polymer ?
#
loop_
_entity_poly.entity_id
_entity_poly.type
_entity_poly.pdbx_seq_one_letter_code
_entity_poly.pdbx_strand_id
1 'polypeptide(L)'
;EIRVLKKFKEDKKELFEIKKDSQKPNIAMVITGGTIASKYDSRTGGAHHLTNPEELFKYYPDLFEKVNVAKVKVPFMKASESMNYSDWRKIAKIVSELVNDSNIQGVIVTHGTDTLHYTSAALSFFLRNLNKPVVLTYSQRSIDRASSDANLNLSCSALAAISDIAEVMIVGHATENDDFCYAMSGTKVRKMHSSRRDAFKVVNSKPFAKIYSAPRGVHPITESGDNRIEIISDYNRRNNKKVKLDSNFEEKVALIKFYPGQDPDILNYYLKNKYKGIIIEATGLGHVAVNSESKFGWNKKLSELVDKGIIICVAAQTIYGRVDPLVYSNGRELLKTGIIYLGDMLSETALVKLGWVLGHKDWNAKEKML
;
A
#
# COMPACT_ATOMS: atom_id res chain seq x y z
N GLU A 1 -0.52 9.09 -45.99
CA GLU A 1 0.65 9.89 -45.52
C GLU A 1 0.18 10.85 -44.44
N ILE A 2 0.72 10.71 -43.22
CA ILE A 2 0.45 11.68 -42.15
C ILE A 2 1.49 12.80 -42.29
N ARG A 3 1.05 14.01 -42.64
CA ARG A 3 1.89 15.19 -42.72
C ARG A 3 1.97 15.86 -41.35
N VAL A 4 3.16 15.92 -40.76
CA VAL A 4 3.40 16.71 -39.54
C VAL A 4 3.35 18.19 -39.92
N LEU A 5 2.27 18.85 -39.55
CA LEU A 5 2.02 20.26 -39.92
C LEU A 5 2.75 21.26 -39.03
N LYS A 6 3.14 20.91 -37.82
CA LYS A 6 3.89 21.78 -36.91
C LYS A 6 4.58 20.96 -35.82
N LYS A 7 5.87 21.20 -35.55
CA LYS A 7 6.52 20.76 -34.30
C LYS A 7 6.14 21.75 -33.22
N PHE A 8 5.47 21.28 -32.16
CA PHE A 8 5.32 22.10 -30.97
C PHE A 8 6.71 22.35 -30.38
N LYS A 9 7.06 23.60 -30.15
CA LYS A 9 8.19 23.97 -29.31
C LYS A 9 7.77 23.66 -27.86
N GLU A 10 8.62 22.95 -27.11
CA GLU A 10 8.45 22.87 -25.68
C GLU A 10 8.43 24.28 -25.09
N ASP A 11 7.35 24.62 -24.40
CA ASP A 11 7.25 25.91 -23.73
C ASP A 11 8.36 26.04 -22.70
N LYS A 12 8.95 27.21 -22.61
CA LYS A 12 9.94 27.56 -21.59
C LYS A 12 9.40 27.17 -20.22
N LYS A 13 10.21 26.49 -19.43
CA LYS A 13 9.94 26.13 -18.03
C LYS A 13 9.57 27.41 -17.25
N GLU A 14 8.30 27.69 -17.12
CA GLU A 14 7.82 28.54 -16.04
C GLU A 14 7.91 27.71 -14.75
N LEU A 15 8.82 28.11 -13.88
CA LEU A 15 8.89 27.60 -12.51
C LEU A 15 7.56 27.93 -11.83
N PHE A 16 6.82 26.92 -11.43
CA PHE A 16 5.60 27.10 -10.66
C PHE A 16 6.00 27.53 -9.23
N GLU A 17 5.93 28.81 -8.94
CA GLU A 17 6.12 29.33 -7.59
C GLU A 17 4.93 28.93 -6.71
N ILE A 18 5.15 28.01 -5.79
CA ILE A 18 4.19 27.66 -4.75
C ILE A 18 4.14 28.81 -3.74
N LYS A 19 3.13 29.68 -3.86
CA LYS A 19 2.88 30.71 -2.85
C LYS A 19 2.47 30.05 -1.54
N LYS A 20 3.28 30.22 -0.50
CA LYS A 20 2.93 29.76 0.85
C LYS A 20 1.91 30.73 1.47
N ASP A 21 0.86 30.15 1.99
CA ASP A 21 -0.16 30.84 2.78
C ASP A 21 0.02 30.50 4.26
N SER A 22 0.34 31.46 5.08
CA SER A 22 0.60 31.27 6.53
C SER A 22 -0.62 30.74 7.30
N GLN A 23 -1.82 30.85 6.75
CA GLN A 23 -3.05 30.36 7.35
C GLN A 23 -3.32 28.87 7.08
N LYS A 24 -2.61 28.25 6.12
CA LYS A 24 -2.82 26.86 5.73
C LYS A 24 -1.85 25.91 6.43
N PRO A 25 -2.33 24.71 6.80
CA PRO A 25 -1.46 23.69 7.38
C PRO A 25 -0.41 23.20 6.38
N ASN A 26 0.80 22.95 6.89
CA ASN A 26 1.91 22.43 6.09
C ASN A 26 1.87 20.91 6.05
N ILE A 27 1.98 20.33 4.85
CA ILE A 27 2.20 18.91 4.63
C ILE A 27 3.51 18.67 3.89
N ALA A 28 3.96 17.43 3.86
CA ALA A 28 5.04 16.99 3.00
C ALA A 28 4.56 15.97 1.96
N MET A 29 5.21 15.96 0.81
CA MET A 29 4.96 14.97 -0.24
C MET A 29 6.22 14.14 -0.53
N VAL A 30 6.02 12.83 -0.72
CA VAL A 30 7.04 11.90 -1.19
C VAL A 30 6.54 11.31 -2.51
N ILE A 31 7.22 11.64 -3.60
CA ILE A 31 6.85 11.21 -4.95
C ILE A 31 7.72 10.03 -5.34
N THR A 32 7.11 8.86 -5.59
CA THR A 32 7.85 7.63 -5.90
C THR A 32 7.66 7.12 -7.33
N GLY A 33 6.78 7.77 -8.10
CA GLY A 33 6.42 7.40 -9.47
C GLY A 33 4.96 6.94 -9.57
N GLY A 34 4.70 6.01 -10.49
CA GLY A 34 3.36 5.51 -10.79
C GLY A 34 2.55 6.44 -11.70
N THR A 35 1.35 6.00 -12.07
CA THR A 35 0.46 6.71 -13.02
C THR A 35 0.08 8.11 -12.54
N ILE A 36 -0.05 8.32 -11.24
CA ILE A 36 -0.32 9.63 -10.64
C ILE A 36 0.80 10.67 -10.89
N ALA A 37 1.99 10.21 -11.22
CA ALA A 37 3.14 11.03 -11.59
C ALA A 37 3.58 10.74 -13.04
N SER A 38 2.61 10.48 -13.93
CA SER A 38 2.85 10.14 -15.33
C SER A 38 1.92 10.93 -16.24
N LYS A 39 2.39 11.19 -17.47
CA LYS A 39 1.61 11.81 -18.55
C LYS A 39 1.66 10.96 -19.82
N TYR A 40 0.77 11.22 -20.74
CA TYR A 40 0.72 10.56 -22.03
C TYR A 40 1.97 10.89 -22.87
N ASP A 41 2.58 9.84 -23.43
CA ASP A 41 3.68 9.98 -24.40
C ASP A 41 3.14 9.74 -25.81
N SER A 42 2.99 10.82 -26.57
CA SER A 42 2.49 10.75 -27.96
C SER A 42 3.39 9.93 -28.89
N ARG A 43 4.65 9.72 -28.52
CA ARG A 43 5.62 8.95 -29.31
C ARG A 43 5.39 7.46 -29.18
N THR A 44 5.06 6.98 -27.97
CA THR A 44 4.88 5.55 -27.69
C THR A 44 3.41 5.14 -27.59
N GLY A 45 2.49 6.10 -27.47
CA GLY A 45 1.07 5.85 -27.21
C GLY A 45 0.77 5.41 -25.77
N GLY A 46 1.77 5.34 -24.91
CA GLY A 46 1.66 4.96 -23.50
C GLY A 46 1.79 6.13 -22.53
N ALA A 47 1.76 5.85 -21.25
CA ALA A 47 2.08 6.81 -20.20
C ALA A 47 3.57 6.69 -19.81
N HIS A 48 4.25 7.82 -19.57
CA HIS A 48 5.60 7.82 -19.02
C HIS A 48 5.68 8.71 -17.78
N HIS A 49 6.63 8.43 -16.90
CA HIS A 49 6.84 9.22 -15.70
C HIS A 49 7.22 10.65 -16.00
N LEU A 50 6.74 11.59 -15.19
CA LEU A 50 7.14 12.98 -15.24
C LEU A 50 8.66 13.10 -15.04
N THR A 51 9.32 13.86 -15.90
CA THR A 51 10.74 14.19 -15.75
C THR A 51 10.98 15.18 -14.63
N ASN A 52 10.02 16.07 -14.42
CA ASN A 52 10.02 17.02 -13.32
C ASN A 52 8.79 16.75 -12.43
N PRO A 53 8.95 16.25 -11.21
CA PRO A 53 7.85 16.00 -10.28
C PRO A 53 7.03 17.25 -9.94
N GLU A 54 7.59 18.46 -10.08
CA GLU A 54 6.88 19.72 -9.86
C GLU A 54 5.80 19.96 -10.92
N GLU A 55 5.87 19.31 -12.08
CA GLU A 55 4.80 19.35 -13.07
C GLU A 55 3.49 18.80 -12.50
N LEU A 56 3.54 17.87 -11.53
CA LEU A 56 2.35 17.36 -10.85
C LEU A 56 1.48 18.50 -10.31
N PHE A 57 2.09 19.53 -9.75
CA PHE A 57 1.39 20.64 -9.11
C PHE A 57 0.65 21.54 -10.08
N LYS A 58 1.07 21.60 -11.34
CA LYS A 58 0.37 22.39 -12.39
C LYS A 58 -1.00 21.80 -12.72
N TYR A 59 -1.14 20.48 -12.59
CA TYR A 59 -2.38 19.78 -12.90
C TYR A 59 -3.37 19.76 -11.72
N TYR A 60 -2.90 20.02 -10.50
CA TYR A 60 -3.73 19.89 -9.29
C TYR A 60 -3.67 21.13 -8.39
N PRO A 61 -4.11 22.29 -8.89
CA PRO A 61 -4.12 23.53 -8.11
C PRO A 61 -5.01 23.44 -6.86
N ASP A 62 -6.07 22.63 -6.89
CA ASP A 62 -7.01 22.44 -5.77
C ASP A 62 -6.33 21.90 -4.50
N LEU A 63 -5.21 21.18 -4.65
CA LEU A 63 -4.39 20.75 -3.53
C LEU A 63 -3.93 21.94 -2.67
N PHE A 64 -3.48 23.02 -3.32
CA PHE A 64 -2.95 24.21 -2.65
C PHE A 64 -4.01 25.12 -2.04
N GLU A 65 -5.27 24.88 -2.34
CA GLU A 65 -6.36 25.57 -1.64
C GLU A 65 -6.53 25.09 -0.20
N LYS A 66 -6.18 23.84 0.07
CA LYS A 66 -6.39 23.18 1.36
C LYS A 66 -5.15 23.20 2.24
N VAL A 67 -3.97 23.07 1.65
CA VAL A 67 -2.70 22.87 2.36
C VAL A 67 -1.53 23.57 1.67
N ASN A 68 -0.47 23.83 2.43
CA ASN A 68 0.84 24.14 1.87
C ASN A 68 1.63 22.85 1.70
N VAL A 69 2.17 22.59 0.51
CA VAL A 69 3.17 21.56 0.31
C VAL A 69 4.54 22.14 0.69
N ALA A 70 4.89 22.03 1.97
CA ALA A 70 6.09 22.68 2.52
C ALA A 70 7.40 21.96 2.15
N LYS A 71 7.32 20.63 1.94
CA LYS A 71 8.47 19.80 1.57
C LYS A 71 8.07 18.77 0.51
N VAL A 72 8.93 18.62 -0.49
CA VAL A 72 8.80 17.56 -1.52
C VAL A 72 10.07 16.72 -1.50
N LYS A 73 9.94 15.40 -1.51
CA LYS A 73 11.03 14.43 -1.60
C LYS A 73 10.75 13.44 -2.73
N VAL A 74 11.77 13.17 -3.53
CA VAL A 74 11.69 12.25 -4.66
C VAL A 74 12.81 11.23 -4.52
N PRO A 75 12.61 10.14 -3.76
CA PRO A 75 13.65 9.12 -3.57
C PRO A 75 14.03 8.38 -4.86
N PHE A 76 13.05 8.24 -5.74
CA PHE A 76 13.15 7.61 -7.07
C PHE A 76 11.85 7.81 -7.85
N MET A 77 11.89 7.50 -9.15
CA MET A 77 10.70 7.44 -10.02
C MET A 77 10.64 6.05 -10.64
N LYS A 78 9.78 5.17 -10.10
CA LYS A 78 9.67 3.77 -10.53
C LYS A 78 8.21 3.37 -10.77
N ALA A 79 8.01 2.42 -11.69
CA ALA A 79 6.81 1.60 -11.71
C ALA A 79 6.78 0.72 -10.45
N SER A 80 5.60 0.57 -9.84
CA SER A 80 5.51 -0.06 -8.52
C SER A 80 5.89 -1.53 -8.51
N GLU A 81 5.66 -2.25 -9.59
CA GLU A 81 6.08 -3.65 -9.78
C GLU A 81 7.60 -3.84 -9.82
N SER A 82 8.35 -2.76 -10.05
CA SER A 82 9.83 -2.75 -10.00
C SER A 82 10.39 -2.38 -8.62
N MET A 83 9.52 -2.13 -7.64
CA MET A 83 9.94 -1.82 -6.28
C MET A 83 10.26 -3.10 -5.48
N ASN A 84 11.11 -2.94 -4.49
CA ASN A 84 11.50 -4.00 -3.56
C ASN A 84 11.64 -3.45 -2.13
N TYR A 85 12.01 -4.29 -1.19
CA TYR A 85 12.17 -3.93 0.23
C TYR A 85 13.17 -2.79 0.48
N SER A 86 14.20 -2.62 -0.36
CA SER A 86 15.13 -1.48 -0.22
C SER A 86 14.46 -0.15 -0.53
N ASP A 87 13.49 -0.16 -1.46
CA ASP A 87 12.68 1.01 -1.77
C ASP A 87 11.70 1.33 -0.63
N TRP A 88 11.08 0.32 -0.01
CA TRP A 88 10.25 0.51 1.20
C TRP A 88 11.06 1.14 2.35
N ARG A 89 12.29 0.68 2.59
CA ARG A 89 13.20 1.26 3.60
C ARG A 89 13.51 2.74 3.30
N LYS A 90 13.77 3.08 2.03
CA LYS A 90 14.03 4.47 1.63
C LYS A 90 12.82 5.35 1.86
N ILE A 91 11.63 4.91 1.46
CA ILE A 91 10.38 5.64 1.70
C ILE A 91 10.16 5.81 3.21
N ALA A 92 10.25 4.73 3.99
CA ALA A 92 10.03 4.75 5.43
C ALA A 92 10.99 5.70 6.16
N LYS A 93 12.27 5.73 5.77
CA LYS A 93 13.28 6.66 6.32
C LYS A 93 12.86 8.11 6.10
N ILE A 94 12.53 8.47 4.85
CA ILE A 94 12.12 9.83 4.50
C ILE A 94 10.83 10.20 5.24
N VAL A 95 9.84 9.30 5.25
CA VAL A 95 8.56 9.55 5.93
C VAL A 95 8.77 9.72 7.43
N SER A 96 9.63 8.90 8.08
CA SER A 96 9.92 9.02 9.52
C SER A 96 10.56 10.36 9.89
N GLU A 97 11.42 10.90 9.02
CA GLU A 97 12.01 12.23 9.19
C GLU A 97 10.95 13.34 9.05
N LEU A 98 10.06 13.21 8.08
CA LEU A 98 9.01 14.21 7.79
C LEU A 98 7.91 14.24 8.85
N VAL A 99 7.45 13.10 9.36
CA VAL A 99 6.43 13.07 10.43
C VAL A 99 6.97 13.54 11.78
N ASN A 100 8.29 13.46 11.99
CA ASN A 100 8.95 13.99 13.17
C ASN A 100 9.26 15.50 13.10
N ASP A 101 9.06 16.12 11.93
CA ASP A 101 9.16 17.57 11.78
C ASP A 101 7.92 18.25 12.38
N SER A 102 8.11 19.14 13.36
CA SER A 102 7.01 19.85 14.04
C SER A 102 6.20 20.74 13.10
N ASN A 103 6.81 21.23 12.01
CA ASN A 103 6.15 22.07 11.02
C ASN A 103 5.28 21.32 10.03
N ILE A 104 5.35 19.98 10.00
CA ILE A 104 4.60 19.12 9.08
C ILE A 104 3.44 18.47 9.81
N GLN A 105 2.22 18.62 9.28
CA GLN A 105 1.00 18.04 9.85
C GLN A 105 0.76 16.59 9.40
N GLY A 106 1.22 16.21 8.22
CA GLY A 106 1.12 14.84 7.70
C GLY A 106 1.90 14.70 6.41
N VAL A 107 2.00 13.47 5.94
CA VAL A 107 2.78 13.13 4.74
C VAL A 107 1.90 12.42 3.71
N ILE A 108 1.97 12.88 2.46
CA ILE A 108 1.37 12.19 1.31
C ILE A 108 2.48 11.48 0.54
N VAL A 109 2.28 10.20 0.23
CA VAL A 109 3.16 9.40 -0.62
C VAL A 109 2.41 9.04 -1.90
N THR A 110 2.83 9.56 -3.05
CA THR A 110 2.29 9.14 -4.34
C THR A 110 2.99 7.88 -4.82
N HIS A 111 2.22 6.91 -5.36
CA HIS A 111 2.74 5.59 -5.64
C HIS A 111 2.02 4.94 -6.84
N GLY A 112 2.67 4.00 -7.50
CA GLY A 112 2.04 3.15 -8.50
C GLY A 112 1.07 2.15 -7.88
N THR A 113 0.02 1.78 -8.59
CA THR A 113 -1.11 1.02 -8.02
C THR A 113 -0.82 -0.45 -7.76
N ASP A 114 0.06 -1.10 -8.54
CA ASP A 114 0.16 -2.57 -8.56
C ASP A 114 0.68 -3.17 -7.26
N THR A 115 1.60 -2.49 -6.58
CA THR A 115 2.16 -2.94 -5.29
C THR A 115 1.98 -1.94 -4.15
N LEU A 116 1.07 -0.97 -4.30
CA LEU A 116 0.78 0.05 -3.30
C LEU A 116 0.44 -0.55 -1.92
N HIS A 117 -0.36 -1.61 -1.90
CA HIS A 117 -0.78 -2.29 -0.67
C HIS A 117 0.37 -3.03 0.05
N TYR A 118 1.41 -3.47 -0.66
CA TYR A 118 2.64 -3.97 -0.03
C TYR A 118 3.41 -2.83 0.65
N THR A 119 3.55 -1.70 -0.03
CA THR A 119 4.24 -0.53 0.52
C THR A 119 3.49 0.04 1.72
N SER A 120 2.15 0.11 1.69
CA SER A 120 1.36 0.57 2.82
C SER A 120 1.51 -0.35 4.03
N ALA A 121 1.51 -1.67 3.82
CA ALA A 121 1.78 -2.64 4.89
C ALA A 121 3.20 -2.46 5.47
N ALA A 122 4.22 -2.27 4.62
CA ALA A 122 5.59 -2.06 5.06
C ALA A 122 5.72 -0.80 5.94
N LEU A 123 5.15 0.32 5.51
CA LEU A 123 5.16 1.56 6.30
C LEU A 123 4.41 1.41 7.62
N SER A 124 3.31 0.63 7.65
CA SER A 124 2.56 0.35 8.88
C SER A 124 3.39 -0.38 9.94
N PHE A 125 4.30 -1.27 9.53
CA PHE A 125 5.20 -1.96 10.45
C PHE A 125 6.47 -1.16 10.78
N PHE A 126 7.03 -0.46 9.78
CA PHE A 126 8.31 0.22 9.92
C PHE A 126 8.23 1.53 10.72
N LEU A 127 7.07 2.19 10.76
CA LEU A 127 6.87 3.47 11.46
C LEU A 127 6.26 3.23 12.86
N ARG A 128 7.10 2.94 13.83
CA ARG A 128 6.66 2.68 15.22
C ARG A 128 6.26 3.97 15.93
N ASN A 129 5.18 3.90 16.71
CA ASN A 129 4.61 5.05 17.44
C ASN A 129 4.18 6.18 16.49
N LEU A 130 3.52 5.83 15.39
CA LEU A 130 3.06 6.83 14.43
C LEU A 130 2.21 7.89 15.14
N ASN A 131 2.52 9.17 14.88
CA ASN A 131 1.96 10.30 15.59
C ASN A 131 1.17 11.27 14.69
N LYS A 132 1.26 11.09 13.38
CA LYS A 132 0.61 11.92 12.36
C LYS A 132 0.19 11.05 11.17
N PRO A 133 -0.77 11.50 10.35
CA PRO A 133 -1.20 10.77 9.15
C PRO A 133 -0.06 10.53 8.15
N VAL A 134 0.02 9.30 7.64
CA VAL A 134 0.83 8.91 6.48
C VAL A 134 -0.11 8.37 5.42
N VAL A 135 -0.34 9.15 4.38
CA VAL A 135 -1.35 8.89 3.36
C VAL A 135 -0.68 8.46 2.07
N LEU A 136 -0.90 7.21 1.65
CA LEU A 136 -0.51 6.76 0.32
C LEU A 136 -1.66 7.02 -0.65
N THR A 137 -1.34 7.50 -1.85
CA THR A 137 -2.34 7.75 -2.89
C THR A 137 -1.83 7.42 -4.28
N TYR A 138 -2.75 7.30 -5.21
CA TYR A 138 -2.50 6.77 -6.54
C TYR A 138 -3.40 7.42 -7.58
N SER A 139 -3.19 7.08 -8.86
CA SER A 139 -4.23 7.14 -9.90
C SER A 139 -4.13 5.95 -10.85
N GLN A 140 -5.26 5.55 -11.41
CA GLN A 140 -5.34 4.54 -12.48
C GLN A 140 -5.12 5.20 -13.86
N ARG A 141 -5.37 6.49 -13.97
CA ARG A 141 -5.23 7.24 -15.21
C ARG A 141 -4.23 8.36 -15.06
N SER A 142 -3.45 8.60 -16.12
CA SER A 142 -2.44 9.65 -16.13
C SER A 142 -3.05 11.03 -15.90
N ILE A 143 -2.22 11.94 -15.40
CA ILE A 143 -2.65 13.27 -14.92
C ILE A 143 -3.28 14.15 -16.00
N ASP A 144 -2.92 13.94 -17.25
CA ASP A 144 -3.34 14.71 -18.43
C ASP A 144 -4.63 14.20 -19.08
N ARG A 145 -5.26 13.16 -18.52
CA ARG A 145 -6.55 12.67 -19.00
C ARG A 145 -7.69 13.33 -18.26
N ALA A 146 -8.72 13.80 -19.00
CA ALA A 146 -9.92 14.40 -18.43
C ALA A 146 -10.65 13.49 -17.42
N SER A 147 -10.50 12.18 -17.58
CA SER A 147 -11.08 11.17 -16.69
C SER A 147 -10.11 10.70 -15.59
N SER A 148 -9.03 11.45 -15.32
CA SER A 148 -8.08 11.09 -14.28
C SER A 148 -8.72 11.13 -12.89
N ASP A 149 -8.47 10.08 -12.12
CA ASP A 149 -8.89 9.95 -10.72
C ASP A 149 -7.93 10.65 -9.73
N ALA A 150 -6.83 11.22 -10.23
CA ALA A 150 -5.80 11.79 -9.39
C ALA A 150 -6.24 13.05 -8.64
N ASN A 151 -7.10 13.90 -9.24
CA ASN A 151 -7.51 15.15 -8.60
C ASN A 151 -8.28 14.90 -7.30
N LEU A 152 -9.32 14.07 -7.35
CA LEU A 152 -10.10 13.74 -6.15
C LEU A 152 -9.23 12.99 -5.14
N ASN A 153 -8.42 12.01 -5.59
CA ASN A 153 -7.54 11.25 -4.71
C ASN A 153 -6.54 12.16 -3.98
N LEU A 154 -5.89 13.10 -4.66
CA LEU A 154 -4.95 14.05 -4.04
C LEU A 154 -5.66 15.03 -3.10
N SER A 155 -6.80 15.57 -3.52
CA SER A 155 -7.59 16.50 -2.69
C SER A 155 -8.08 15.85 -1.40
N CYS A 156 -8.60 14.62 -1.48
CA CYS A 156 -8.98 13.83 -0.30
C CYS A 156 -7.76 13.45 0.56
N SER A 157 -6.62 13.17 -0.09
CA SER A 157 -5.36 12.87 0.62
C SER A 157 -4.83 14.07 1.39
N ALA A 158 -5.02 15.30 0.88
CA ALA A 158 -4.67 16.52 1.60
C ALA A 158 -5.48 16.67 2.88
N LEU A 159 -6.81 16.45 2.81
CA LEU A 159 -7.69 16.47 3.98
C LEU A 159 -7.32 15.37 4.99
N ALA A 160 -7.03 14.15 4.51
CA ALA A 160 -6.56 13.06 5.35
C ALA A 160 -5.24 13.39 6.06
N ALA A 161 -4.29 14.02 5.35
CA ALA A 161 -2.98 14.35 5.89
C ALA A 161 -3.02 15.38 7.03
N ILE A 162 -4.06 16.20 7.09
CA ILE A 162 -4.28 17.18 8.17
C ILE A 162 -5.31 16.73 9.22
N SER A 163 -5.92 15.55 9.02
CA SER A 163 -6.91 14.97 9.96
C SER A 163 -6.27 14.50 11.27
N ASP A 164 -7.08 14.03 12.22
CA ASP A 164 -6.63 13.42 13.49
C ASP A 164 -6.26 11.94 13.35
N ILE A 165 -6.35 11.35 12.16
CA ILE A 165 -6.12 9.93 11.91
C ILE A 165 -4.61 9.65 11.79
N ALA A 166 -3.95 9.31 12.90
CA ALA A 166 -2.50 9.01 12.93
C ALA A 166 -2.22 7.56 12.52
N GLU A 167 -2.54 7.23 11.27
CA GLU A 167 -2.41 5.90 10.68
C GLU A 167 -1.64 5.95 9.36
N VAL A 168 -1.10 4.80 8.95
CA VAL A 168 -0.73 4.58 7.56
C VAL A 168 -1.99 4.14 6.82
N MET A 169 -2.42 4.92 5.84
CA MET A 169 -3.66 4.68 5.11
C MET A 169 -3.48 4.88 3.61
N ILE A 170 -4.29 4.16 2.83
CA ILE A 170 -4.47 4.44 1.41
C ILE A 170 -5.74 5.27 1.24
N VAL A 171 -5.61 6.40 0.55
CA VAL A 171 -6.74 7.26 0.20
C VAL A 171 -6.96 7.24 -1.30
N GLY A 172 -8.16 6.88 -1.72
CA GLY A 172 -8.54 6.81 -3.12
C GLY A 172 -10.04 6.59 -3.31
N HIS A 173 -10.48 6.68 -4.55
CA HIS A 173 -11.88 6.56 -4.95
C HIS A 173 -12.61 5.41 -4.27
N ALA A 174 -13.74 5.71 -3.66
CA ALA A 174 -14.62 4.73 -3.03
C ALA A 174 -15.51 4.01 -4.05
N THR A 175 -15.90 4.72 -5.12
CA THR A 175 -16.73 4.31 -6.23
C THR A 175 -16.06 4.65 -7.56
N GLU A 176 -16.68 4.37 -8.70
CA GLU A 176 -16.21 4.82 -10.01
C GLU A 176 -16.51 6.30 -10.29
N ASN A 177 -17.38 6.91 -9.47
CA ASN A 177 -17.74 8.33 -9.55
C ASN A 177 -16.76 9.18 -8.73
N ASP A 178 -16.80 10.50 -8.96
CA ASP A 178 -16.01 11.49 -8.22
C ASP A 178 -16.77 12.00 -6.97
N ASP A 179 -17.40 11.08 -6.20
CA ASP A 179 -18.25 11.43 -5.03
C ASP A 179 -17.40 11.66 -3.78
N PHE A 180 -16.56 10.68 -3.42
CA PHE A 180 -15.71 10.68 -2.23
C PHE A 180 -14.64 9.60 -2.31
N CYS A 181 -13.65 9.72 -1.43
CA CYS A 181 -12.63 8.69 -1.22
C CYS A 181 -12.84 7.96 0.11
N TYR A 182 -12.32 6.74 0.20
CA TYR A 182 -12.11 6.06 1.47
C TYR A 182 -10.69 6.29 2.00
N ALA A 183 -10.57 6.47 3.32
CA ALA A 183 -9.31 6.28 4.05
C ALA A 183 -9.24 4.83 4.53
N MET A 184 -8.39 4.04 3.91
CA MET A 184 -8.33 2.57 4.07
C MET A 184 -7.07 2.18 4.85
N SER A 185 -7.20 1.27 5.84
CA SER A 185 -6.07 0.79 6.63
C SER A 185 -4.97 0.18 5.75
N GLY A 186 -3.72 0.60 5.94
CA GLY A 186 -2.58 0.15 5.15
C GLY A 186 -2.28 -1.35 5.25
N THR A 187 -2.83 -2.06 6.25
CA THR A 187 -2.66 -3.51 6.45
C THR A 187 -3.88 -4.34 6.07
N LYS A 188 -5.02 -3.69 5.77
CA LYS A 188 -6.29 -4.36 5.44
C LYS A 188 -6.83 -3.98 4.06
N VAL A 189 -6.03 -3.38 3.22
CA VAL A 189 -6.41 -2.94 1.87
C VAL A 189 -5.77 -3.83 0.82
N ARG A 190 -6.52 -4.08 -0.28
CA ARG A 190 -6.04 -4.84 -1.44
C ARG A 190 -6.50 -4.19 -2.74
N LYS A 191 -5.66 -4.28 -3.80
CA LYS A 191 -6.07 -3.94 -5.17
C LYS A 191 -6.95 -5.05 -5.72
N MET A 192 -8.23 -4.74 -5.93
CA MET A 192 -9.26 -5.73 -6.33
C MET A 192 -9.55 -5.71 -7.83
N HIS A 193 -9.14 -4.68 -8.54
CA HIS A 193 -9.36 -4.54 -9.97
C HIS A 193 -8.11 -4.01 -10.65
N SER A 194 -7.83 -4.47 -11.86
CA SER A 194 -6.62 -4.11 -12.62
C SER A 194 -6.53 -2.63 -12.99
N SER A 195 -7.68 -1.93 -13.20
CA SER A 195 -7.67 -0.59 -13.80
C SER A 195 -8.82 0.33 -13.39
N ARG A 196 -9.78 -0.08 -12.55
CA ARG A 196 -10.89 0.79 -12.09
C ARG A 196 -10.37 1.85 -11.14
N ARG A 197 -11.03 3.03 -11.10
CA ARG A 197 -10.69 4.11 -10.16
C ARG A 197 -10.81 3.65 -8.70
N ASP A 198 -11.87 2.90 -8.37
CA ASP A 198 -12.15 2.31 -7.07
C ASP A 198 -11.50 0.92 -6.88
N ALA A 199 -10.34 0.71 -7.48
CA ALA A 199 -9.66 -0.59 -7.48
C ALA A 199 -9.28 -1.09 -6.10
N PHE A 200 -9.03 -0.21 -5.14
CA PHE A 200 -8.66 -0.59 -3.78
C PHE A 200 -9.87 -0.74 -2.88
N LYS A 201 -9.94 -1.84 -2.14
CA LYS A 201 -11.00 -2.11 -1.18
C LYS A 201 -10.42 -2.61 0.13
N VAL A 202 -11.07 -2.26 1.23
CA VAL A 202 -10.78 -2.85 2.54
C VAL A 202 -11.30 -4.27 2.58
N VAL A 203 -10.53 -5.19 3.13
CA VAL A 203 -10.86 -6.61 3.25
C VAL A 203 -10.90 -7.01 4.73
N ASN A 204 -11.96 -7.69 5.14
CA ASN A 204 -12.22 -8.13 6.52
C ASN A 204 -12.15 -6.99 7.56
N SER A 205 -12.49 -5.76 7.16
CA SER A 205 -12.49 -4.57 8.01
C SER A 205 -13.39 -3.49 7.40
N LYS A 206 -13.43 -2.32 8.05
CA LYS A 206 -14.07 -1.11 7.54
C LYS A 206 -13.00 -0.05 7.25
N PRO A 207 -13.22 0.88 6.30
CA PRO A 207 -12.36 2.04 6.17
C PRO A 207 -12.42 2.90 7.43
N PHE A 208 -11.37 3.68 7.70
CA PHE A 208 -11.37 4.63 8.81
C PHE A 208 -12.40 5.74 8.60
N ALA A 209 -12.51 6.25 7.37
CA ALA A 209 -13.39 7.37 7.06
C ALA A 209 -13.79 7.41 5.59
N LYS A 210 -14.90 8.13 5.31
CA LYS A 210 -15.19 8.74 4.01
C LYS A 210 -14.65 10.16 4.01
N ILE A 211 -14.06 10.56 2.91
CA ILE A 211 -13.49 11.89 2.73
C ILE A 211 -14.11 12.51 1.48
N TYR A 212 -14.78 13.61 1.69
CA TYR A 212 -15.41 14.41 0.63
C TYR A 212 -14.55 15.64 0.36
N SER A 213 -14.32 15.93 -0.91
CA SER A 213 -13.60 17.11 -1.34
C SER A 213 -14.31 17.72 -2.53
N ALA A 214 -14.88 18.90 -2.36
CA ALA A 214 -15.55 19.59 -3.43
C ALA A 214 -14.52 20.04 -4.49
N PRO A 215 -14.72 19.69 -5.79
CA PRO A 215 -13.93 20.24 -6.88
C PRO A 215 -14.23 21.72 -7.07
N ARG A 216 -13.25 22.48 -7.59
CA ARG A 216 -13.42 23.89 -7.95
C ARG A 216 -14.51 24.06 -9.02
N GLY A 217 -15.46 24.97 -8.80
CA GLY A 217 -16.44 25.38 -9.83
C GLY A 217 -17.56 24.39 -10.13
N VAL A 218 -17.66 23.29 -9.43
CA VAL A 218 -18.84 22.41 -9.47
C VAL A 218 -19.73 22.79 -8.29
N HIS A 219 -20.93 23.30 -8.59
CA HIS A 219 -21.95 23.47 -7.54
C HIS A 219 -22.16 22.11 -6.86
N PRO A 220 -22.10 22.05 -5.53
CA PRO A 220 -22.27 20.79 -4.82
C PRO A 220 -23.65 20.23 -5.16
N ILE A 221 -23.68 19.01 -5.66
CA ILE A 221 -24.92 18.24 -5.92
C ILE A 221 -25.61 17.89 -4.59
N THR A 222 -24.91 18.09 -3.47
CA THR A 222 -25.44 17.92 -2.11
C THR A 222 -25.42 19.24 -1.36
N GLU A 223 -26.43 19.49 -0.54
CA GLU A 223 -26.62 20.70 0.28
C GLU A 223 -25.44 21.06 1.22
N SER A 224 -24.41 20.21 1.31
CA SER A 224 -23.18 20.45 2.05
C SER A 224 -21.97 20.37 1.10
N GLY A 225 -21.71 21.45 0.37
CA GLY A 225 -20.51 21.61 -0.49
C GLY A 225 -19.19 21.67 0.26
N ASP A 226 -19.11 21.11 1.46
CA ASP A 226 -18.00 21.26 2.38
C ASP A 226 -17.03 20.07 2.31
N ASN A 227 -15.74 20.41 2.37
CA ASN A 227 -14.69 19.45 2.68
C ASN A 227 -15.00 18.79 4.03
N ARG A 228 -15.32 17.51 4.08
CA ARG A 228 -15.64 16.82 5.33
C ARG A 228 -15.03 15.43 5.40
N ILE A 229 -14.77 15.01 6.63
CA ILE A 229 -14.33 13.66 6.96
C ILE A 229 -15.41 13.02 7.84
N GLU A 230 -15.98 11.93 7.36
CA GLU A 230 -16.98 11.14 8.07
C GLU A 230 -16.31 9.88 8.61
N ILE A 231 -16.10 9.79 9.91
CA ILE A 231 -15.46 8.66 10.59
C ILE A 231 -16.39 7.44 10.55
N ILE A 232 -15.82 6.27 10.21
CA ILE A 232 -16.55 5.00 10.11
C ILE A 232 -16.07 3.99 11.16
N SER A 233 -14.78 3.95 11.43
CA SER A 233 -14.20 3.01 12.38
C SER A 233 -13.12 3.65 13.24
N ASP A 234 -12.73 2.94 14.31
CA ASP A 234 -11.71 3.39 15.25
C ASP A 234 -10.34 3.55 14.55
N TYR A 235 -9.56 4.49 15.03
CA TYR A 235 -8.22 4.81 14.56
C TYR A 235 -7.35 5.35 15.69
N ASN A 236 -6.03 5.29 15.51
CA ASN A 236 -5.09 5.94 16.42
C ASN A 236 -5.08 7.45 16.19
N ARG A 237 -5.24 8.21 17.27
CA ARG A 237 -5.23 9.67 17.21
C ARG A 237 -3.82 10.23 17.21
N ARG A 238 -3.69 11.47 16.71
CA ARG A 238 -2.45 12.24 16.82
C ARG A 238 -1.93 12.26 18.26
N ASN A 239 -0.63 12.23 18.39
CA ASN A 239 0.03 12.29 19.68
C ASN A 239 1.42 12.93 19.53
N ASN A 240 2.10 13.15 20.66
CA ASN A 240 3.44 13.80 20.69
C ASN A 240 4.61 12.81 20.78
N LYS A 241 4.36 11.50 20.61
CA LYS A 241 5.42 10.49 20.63
C LYS A 241 6.29 10.64 19.38
N LYS A 242 7.61 10.50 19.57
CA LYS A 242 8.53 10.47 18.43
C LYS A 242 8.36 9.17 17.66
N VAL A 243 8.16 9.26 16.36
CA VAL A 243 8.14 8.11 15.47
C VAL A 243 9.53 7.50 15.39
N LYS A 244 9.61 6.19 15.61
CA LYS A 244 10.85 5.41 15.49
C LYS A 244 10.82 4.62 14.20
N LEU A 245 11.85 4.76 13.38
CA LEU A 245 12.06 3.93 12.20
C LEU A 245 12.54 2.55 12.63
N ASP A 246 11.80 1.52 12.28
CA ASP A 246 12.10 0.12 12.51
C ASP A 246 11.98 -0.65 11.19
N SER A 247 12.96 -0.52 10.33
CA SER A 247 12.96 -1.07 8.98
C SER A 247 13.86 -2.29 8.80
N ASN A 248 14.13 -3.02 9.89
CA ASN A 248 14.79 -4.33 9.82
C ASN A 248 13.91 -5.30 9.02
N PHE A 249 14.51 -6.01 8.08
CA PHE A 249 13.73 -6.86 7.17
C PHE A 249 14.58 -8.01 6.65
N GLU A 250 14.07 -9.24 6.78
CA GLU A 250 14.63 -10.43 6.15
C GLU A 250 14.08 -10.54 4.72
N GLU A 251 14.97 -10.56 3.76
CA GLU A 251 14.63 -10.58 2.34
C GLU A 251 14.30 -11.98 1.82
N LYS A 252 14.79 -13.01 2.52
CA LYS A 252 14.57 -14.41 2.18
C LYS A 252 13.23 -14.92 2.74
N VAL A 253 12.16 -14.23 2.35
CA VAL A 253 10.76 -14.62 2.58
C VAL A 253 10.04 -14.81 1.25
N ALA A 254 9.07 -15.74 1.20
CA ALA A 254 8.34 -16.08 -0.01
C ALA A 254 6.84 -16.13 0.22
N LEU A 255 6.07 -15.89 -0.84
CA LEU A 255 4.63 -16.11 -0.91
C LEU A 255 4.35 -17.17 -1.98
N ILE A 256 3.64 -18.23 -1.59
CA ILE A 256 3.31 -19.36 -2.46
C ILE A 256 1.81 -19.56 -2.46
N LYS A 257 1.22 -19.65 -3.63
CA LYS A 257 -0.19 -20.02 -3.78
C LYS A 257 -0.30 -21.53 -3.97
N PHE A 258 -1.05 -22.20 -3.09
CA PHE A 258 -1.35 -23.63 -3.22
C PHE A 258 -2.43 -23.85 -4.30
N TYR A 259 -2.29 -24.92 -5.08
CA TYR A 259 -3.28 -25.40 -6.05
C TYR A 259 -3.33 -26.93 -6.09
N PRO A 260 -4.47 -27.55 -6.52
CA PRO A 260 -4.60 -29.00 -6.62
C PRO A 260 -3.53 -29.63 -7.51
N GLY A 261 -2.87 -30.69 -7.02
CA GLY A 261 -1.82 -31.40 -7.75
C GLY A 261 -0.44 -30.70 -7.69
N GLN A 262 -0.28 -29.65 -6.91
CA GLN A 262 1.03 -29.02 -6.72
C GLN A 262 1.96 -29.93 -5.96
N ASP A 263 3.13 -30.19 -6.54
CA ASP A 263 4.18 -31.01 -5.95
C ASP A 263 4.82 -30.26 -4.75
N PRO A 264 4.82 -30.84 -3.54
CA PRO A 264 5.44 -30.22 -2.38
C PRO A 264 6.97 -30.06 -2.52
N ASP A 265 7.61 -30.71 -3.45
CA ASP A 265 9.04 -30.53 -3.72
C ASP A 265 9.42 -29.15 -4.24
N ILE A 266 8.45 -28.32 -4.64
CA ILE A 266 8.66 -26.89 -4.86
C ILE A 266 9.28 -26.21 -3.62
N LEU A 267 8.97 -26.71 -2.43
CA LEU A 267 9.48 -26.18 -1.16
C LEU A 267 11.00 -26.42 -0.99
N ASN A 268 11.56 -27.42 -1.68
CA ASN A 268 12.99 -27.69 -1.69
C ASN A 268 13.80 -26.52 -2.28
N TYR A 269 13.23 -25.78 -3.24
CA TYR A 269 13.86 -24.59 -3.78
C TYR A 269 14.13 -23.56 -2.67
N TYR A 270 13.15 -23.30 -1.81
CA TYR A 270 13.28 -22.30 -0.75
C TYR A 270 14.28 -22.75 0.33
N LEU A 271 14.25 -24.03 0.70
CA LEU A 271 15.23 -24.60 1.61
C LEU A 271 16.66 -24.47 1.07
N LYS A 272 16.90 -24.93 -0.17
CA LYS A 272 18.21 -24.86 -0.84
C LYS A 272 18.73 -23.43 -0.96
N ASN A 273 17.84 -22.47 -1.20
CA ASN A 273 18.19 -21.05 -1.34
C ASN A 273 18.16 -20.29 -0.02
N LYS A 274 18.09 -20.99 1.13
CA LYS A 274 18.20 -20.46 2.49
C LYS A 274 17.13 -19.43 2.82
N TYR A 275 15.90 -19.62 2.33
CA TYR A 275 14.77 -18.82 2.77
C TYR A 275 14.50 -19.04 4.26
N LYS A 276 14.06 -17.99 4.94
CA LYS A 276 13.80 -17.99 6.37
C LYS A 276 12.32 -18.09 6.70
N GLY A 277 11.47 -17.67 5.76
CA GLY A 277 10.04 -17.69 5.96
C GLY A 277 9.25 -17.90 4.68
N ILE A 278 8.09 -18.52 4.80
CA ILE A 278 7.16 -18.78 3.69
C ILE A 278 5.74 -18.48 4.15
N ILE A 279 5.03 -17.69 3.36
CA ILE A 279 3.57 -17.55 3.45
C ILE A 279 2.95 -18.48 2.41
N ILE A 280 2.04 -19.32 2.84
CA ILE A 280 1.24 -20.17 1.95
C ILE A 280 -0.16 -19.59 1.86
N GLU A 281 -0.56 -19.16 0.67
CA GLU A 281 -1.98 -18.92 0.37
C GLU A 281 -2.67 -20.27 0.20
N ALA A 282 -3.41 -20.67 1.22
CA ALA A 282 -4.07 -21.97 1.27
C ALA A 282 -5.57 -21.88 0.98
N THR A 283 -6.18 -22.98 0.58
CA THR A 283 -7.59 -23.04 0.20
C THR A 283 -8.53 -22.97 1.40
N GLY A 284 -9.69 -22.33 1.22
CA GLY A 284 -10.76 -22.28 2.22
C GLY A 284 -10.27 -21.82 3.59
N LEU A 285 -10.45 -22.65 4.61
CA LEU A 285 -10.03 -22.36 5.98
C LEU A 285 -8.53 -22.59 6.24
N GLY A 286 -7.72 -22.60 5.20
CA GLY A 286 -6.27 -22.73 5.32
C GLY A 286 -5.75 -24.15 5.07
N HIS A 287 -6.33 -24.85 4.08
CA HIS A 287 -5.96 -26.22 3.77
C HIS A 287 -5.03 -26.32 2.55
N VAL A 288 -4.06 -27.21 2.66
CA VAL A 288 -3.29 -27.79 1.57
C VAL A 288 -3.51 -29.31 1.57
N ALA A 289 -2.99 -30.04 0.58
CA ALA A 289 -3.14 -31.50 0.56
C ALA A 289 -2.41 -32.16 1.76
N VAL A 290 -3.16 -32.95 2.55
CA VAL A 290 -2.63 -33.58 3.79
C VAL A 290 -2.40 -35.10 3.69
N ASN A 291 -2.78 -35.74 2.57
CA ASN A 291 -2.61 -37.18 2.41
C ASN A 291 -1.12 -37.55 2.29
N SER A 292 -0.58 -38.15 3.36
CA SER A 292 0.83 -38.55 3.42
C SER A 292 1.23 -39.69 2.49
N GLU A 293 0.26 -40.49 2.00
CA GLU A 293 0.48 -41.56 1.04
C GLU A 293 0.51 -41.09 -0.38
N SER A 294 -0.01 -39.89 -0.64
CA SER A 294 0.05 -39.25 -1.94
C SER A 294 1.37 -38.50 -2.14
N LYS A 295 1.97 -38.62 -3.32
CA LYS A 295 3.11 -37.76 -3.71
C LYS A 295 2.84 -36.27 -3.65
N PHE A 296 1.56 -35.88 -3.60
CA PHE A 296 1.11 -34.49 -3.48
C PHE A 296 0.81 -34.06 -2.04
N GLY A 297 1.05 -34.94 -1.03
CA GLY A 297 0.85 -34.62 0.38
C GLY A 297 1.92 -33.66 0.91
N TRP A 298 1.49 -32.57 1.57
CA TRP A 298 2.38 -31.49 2.02
C TRP A 298 2.89 -31.67 3.45
N ASN A 299 2.18 -32.44 4.31
CA ASN A 299 2.47 -32.57 5.75
C ASN A 299 3.94 -32.89 6.04
N LYS A 300 4.48 -33.95 5.39
CA LYS A 300 5.85 -34.40 5.63
C LYS A 300 6.86 -33.31 5.25
N LYS A 301 6.64 -32.64 4.12
CA LYS A 301 7.53 -31.57 3.65
C LYS A 301 7.45 -30.33 4.53
N LEU A 302 6.26 -29.95 4.97
CA LEU A 302 6.05 -28.83 5.90
C LEU A 302 6.78 -29.07 7.22
N SER A 303 6.61 -30.26 7.85
CA SER A 303 7.35 -30.63 9.07
C SER A 303 8.85 -30.54 8.86
N GLU A 304 9.37 -31.14 7.77
CA GLU A 304 10.80 -31.10 7.44
C GLU A 304 11.35 -29.66 7.40
N LEU A 305 10.63 -28.72 6.77
CA LEU A 305 11.08 -27.33 6.66
C LEU A 305 11.02 -26.60 8.00
N VAL A 306 9.97 -26.84 8.78
CA VAL A 306 9.81 -26.25 10.12
C VAL A 306 10.93 -26.75 11.05
N ASP A 307 11.24 -28.06 11.04
CA ASP A 307 12.33 -28.66 11.81
C ASP A 307 13.70 -28.07 11.41
N LYS A 308 13.85 -27.64 10.16
CA LYS A 308 15.05 -26.93 9.68
C LYS A 308 15.03 -25.42 9.96
N GLY A 309 14.04 -24.94 10.73
CA GLY A 309 13.97 -23.57 11.21
C GLY A 309 13.34 -22.57 10.23
N ILE A 310 12.65 -23.03 9.19
CA ILE A 310 11.88 -22.12 8.31
C ILE A 310 10.53 -21.80 8.97
N ILE A 311 10.20 -20.53 9.11
CA ILE A 311 8.90 -20.10 9.62
C ILE A 311 7.88 -20.17 8.49
N ILE A 312 6.88 -21.04 8.64
CA ILE A 312 5.81 -21.22 7.65
C ILE A 312 4.50 -20.70 8.22
N CYS A 313 3.87 -19.78 7.53
CA CYS A 313 2.58 -19.21 7.90
C CYS A 313 1.53 -19.46 6.81
N VAL A 314 0.27 -19.53 7.23
CA VAL A 314 -0.88 -19.77 6.34
C VAL A 314 -1.79 -18.57 6.34
N ALA A 315 -2.09 -18.05 5.14
CA ALA A 315 -3.10 -17.06 4.85
C ALA A 315 -4.14 -17.62 3.87
N ALA A 316 -5.32 -17.01 3.80
CA ALA A 316 -6.39 -17.46 2.90
C ALA A 316 -6.12 -17.07 1.44
N GLN A 317 -6.43 -17.96 0.49
CA GLN A 317 -6.58 -17.60 -0.92
C GLN A 317 -7.88 -16.83 -1.18
N THR A 318 -8.90 -17.10 -0.37
CA THR A 318 -10.17 -16.38 -0.47
C THR A 318 -9.96 -14.93 -0.09
N ILE A 319 -10.65 -14.04 -0.77
CA ILE A 319 -10.52 -12.60 -0.53
C ILE A 319 -11.09 -12.25 0.84
N TYR A 320 -12.28 -12.80 1.16
CA TYR A 320 -12.96 -12.59 2.43
C TYR A 320 -12.91 -13.83 3.30
N GLY A 321 -13.04 -13.61 4.61
CA GLY A 321 -13.04 -14.66 5.61
C GLY A 321 -11.69 -14.78 6.32
N ARG A 322 -11.47 -15.91 6.94
CA ARG A 322 -10.28 -16.19 7.75
C ARG A 322 -9.86 -17.66 7.65
N VAL A 323 -8.62 -17.94 7.89
CA VAL A 323 -8.15 -19.32 8.09
C VAL A 323 -8.43 -19.77 9.52
N ASP A 324 -8.90 -21.03 9.68
CA ASP A 324 -9.16 -21.66 10.96
C ASP A 324 -8.83 -23.16 10.89
N PRO A 325 -7.74 -23.61 11.52
CA PRO A 325 -7.33 -25.00 11.45
C PRO A 325 -8.16 -25.95 12.36
N LEU A 326 -9.01 -25.42 13.21
CA LEU A 326 -9.68 -26.23 14.23
C LEU A 326 -10.99 -26.88 13.75
N VAL A 327 -11.51 -26.43 12.61
CA VAL A 327 -12.81 -26.91 12.08
C VAL A 327 -12.73 -28.33 11.52
N TYR A 328 -11.68 -28.63 10.74
CA TYR A 328 -11.53 -29.92 10.07
C TYR A 328 -10.31 -30.71 10.59
N SER A 329 -10.38 -32.05 10.51
CA SER A 329 -9.26 -32.94 10.86
C SER A 329 -7.98 -32.60 10.10
N ASN A 330 -8.10 -32.28 8.81
CA ASN A 330 -6.96 -31.86 7.96
C ASN A 330 -6.24 -30.63 8.50
N GLY A 331 -6.99 -29.62 8.97
CA GLY A 331 -6.39 -28.44 9.60
C GLY A 331 -5.62 -28.78 10.88
N ARG A 332 -6.20 -29.70 11.71
CA ARG A 332 -5.55 -30.18 12.94
C ARG A 332 -4.29 -30.97 12.64
N GLU A 333 -4.26 -31.77 11.56
CA GLU A 333 -3.05 -32.46 11.10
C GLU A 333 -1.99 -31.45 10.63
N LEU A 334 -2.37 -30.42 9.91
CA LEU A 334 -1.46 -29.35 9.49
C LEU A 334 -0.87 -28.58 10.68
N LEU A 335 -1.64 -28.35 11.75
CA LEU A 335 -1.12 -27.73 12.99
C LEU A 335 0.04 -28.52 13.61
N LYS A 336 0.01 -29.86 13.53
CA LYS A 336 1.07 -30.73 14.07
C LYS A 336 2.42 -30.51 13.36
N THR A 337 2.40 -29.97 12.14
CA THR A 337 3.63 -29.64 11.40
C THR A 337 4.34 -28.38 11.93
N GLY A 338 3.73 -27.64 12.86
CA GLY A 338 4.31 -26.43 13.43
C GLY A 338 4.07 -25.14 12.64
N ILE A 339 3.25 -25.18 11.56
CA ILE A 339 2.89 -23.99 10.78
C ILE A 339 1.95 -23.06 11.57
N ILE A 340 1.96 -21.77 11.21
CA ILE A 340 1.26 -20.70 11.93
C ILE A 340 0.08 -20.21 11.09
N TYR A 341 -1.13 -20.25 11.61
CA TYR A 341 -2.33 -19.75 10.96
C TYR A 341 -2.56 -18.28 11.31
N LEU A 342 -2.74 -17.42 10.28
CA LEU A 342 -2.74 -15.96 10.44
C LEU A 342 -4.14 -15.34 10.52
N GLY A 343 -5.17 -16.14 10.74
CA GLY A 343 -6.55 -15.64 10.86
C GLY A 343 -7.01 -14.95 9.57
N ASP A 344 -7.38 -13.68 9.66
CA ASP A 344 -7.91 -12.87 8.56
C ASP A 344 -6.85 -11.93 7.92
N MET A 345 -5.56 -12.17 8.20
CA MET A 345 -4.47 -11.38 7.64
C MET A 345 -4.35 -11.62 6.14
N LEU A 346 -4.27 -10.54 5.36
CA LEU A 346 -4.04 -10.61 3.92
C LEU A 346 -2.66 -11.21 3.62
N SER A 347 -2.55 -12.01 2.57
CA SER A 347 -1.30 -12.68 2.21
C SER A 347 -0.16 -11.70 1.91
N GLU A 348 -0.46 -10.58 1.29
CA GLU A 348 0.51 -9.52 1.01
C GLU A 348 1.02 -8.86 2.30
N THR A 349 0.09 -8.55 3.22
CA THR A 349 0.43 -8.03 4.55
C THR A 349 1.22 -9.07 5.35
N ALA A 350 0.86 -10.33 5.26
CA ALA A 350 1.55 -11.44 5.92
C ALA A 350 3.00 -11.58 5.44
N LEU A 351 3.22 -11.49 4.12
CA LEU A 351 4.57 -11.52 3.53
C LEU A 351 5.45 -10.40 4.09
N VAL A 352 4.91 -9.18 4.08
CA VAL A 352 5.64 -8.01 4.60
C VAL A 352 5.89 -8.13 6.10
N LYS A 353 4.87 -8.53 6.88
CA LYS A 353 5.01 -8.76 8.33
C LYS A 353 6.06 -9.83 8.64
N LEU A 354 6.05 -10.95 7.89
CA LEU A 354 7.02 -12.03 8.09
C LEU A 354 8.45 -11.57 7.84
N GLY A 355 8.70 -10.83 6.74
CA GLY A 355 10.01 -10.25 6.47
C GLY A 355 10.47 -9.28 7.56
N TRP A 356 9.58 -8.44 8.05
CA TRP A 356 9.85 -7.52 9.15
C TRP A 356 10.12 -8.26 10.47
N VAL A 357 9.31 -9.23 10.85
CA VAL A 357 9.50 -10.04 12.07
C VAL A 357 10.82 -10.78 12.04
N LEU A 358 11.16 -11.44 10.93
CA LEU A 358 12.40 -12.20 10.77
C LEU A 358 13.65 -11.30 10.63
N GLY A 359 13.46 -10.02 10.35
CA GLY A 359 14.52 -9.02 10.42
C GLY A 359 15.03 -8.76 11.85
N HIS A 360 14.32 -9.24 12.88
CA HIS A 360 14.65 -9.09 14.30
C HIS A 360 15.08 -10.45 14.88
N LYS A 361 16.37 -10.63 15.06
CA LYS A 361 16.96 -11.93 15.48
C LYS A 361 16.56 -12.37 16.89
N ASP A 362 16.20 -11.42 17.74
CA ASP A 362 15.81 -11.60 19.14
C ASP A 362 14.31 -11.82 19.35
N TRP A 363 13.50 -11.74 18.28
CA TRP A 363 12.06 -11.91 18.37
C TRP A 363 11.62 -13.38 18.22
N ASN A 364 10.65 -13.77 19.04
CA ASN A 364 9.91 -15.00 18.80
C ASN A 364 8.97 -14.80 17.60
N ALA A 365 9.33 -15.38 16.46
CA ALA A 365 8.59 -15.19 15.23
C ALA A 365 7.13 -15.67 15.34
N LYS A 366 6.85 -16.77 16.05
CA LYS A 366 5.49 -17.29 16.22
C LYS A 366 4.60 -16.29 16.97
N GLU A 367 5.08 -15.74 18.07
CA GLU A 367 4.34 -14.74 18.86
C GLU A 367 4.14 -13.42 18.11
N LYS A 368 5.14 -13.00 17.36
CA LYS A 368 5.09 -11.72 16.62
C LYS A 368 4.28 -11.80 15.33
N MET A 369 4.10 -12.97 14.76
CA MET A 369 3.23 -13.16 13.59
C MET A 369 1.74 -13.19 13.96
N LEU A 370 1.39 -13.61 15.14
CA LEU A 370 0.02 -13.57 15.70
C LEU A 370 -0.27 -12.18 16.29
#